data_9349050554a3819390c33fc3b107cc0a
#
_entry.id   9349050554a3819390c33fc3b107cc0a
#
_cell.length_a   1.000
_cell.length_b   1.000
_cell.length_c   1.000
_cell.angle_alpha   90.00
_cell.angle_beta   90.00
_cell.angle_gamma   90.00
#
_symmetry.space_group_name_H-M   'P 1'
#
loop_
_entity.id
_entity.type
_entity.pdbx_description
1 polymer ?
#
loop_
_entity_poly.entity_id
_entity_poly.type
_entity_poly.pdbx_seq_one_letter_code
_entity_poly.pdbx_strand_id
1 'polypeptide(L)'
;MSDSQSSGSSEAPRRNFFVRAFTAALGAFLGLVPAMFGLLFFFDPLLRKRKKGSAGAAAGEKKDAEGFTRLDVKLDTLPSDGTPMAFKVRDDKYDAWNLYKDVEVGTVWVRRTADDDVVAFSTICPHLGCAVDFRAGRKDFFCPCHTSAFDLEGERMNDIPPRGMDRLATKVNDQTGIWVKYETFLAGRKEQIATDE
;
A
#
# COMPACT_ATOMS: atom_id res chain seq x y z
N MET A 1 -77.41 -20.86 -51.78
CA MET A 1 -75.98 -20.48 -51.62
C MET A 1 -75.98 -19.37 -50.62
N SER A 2 -75.70 -19.71 -49.36
CA SER A 2 -75.78 -18.76 -48.23
C SER A 2 -74.38 -18.75 -47.58
N ASP A 3 -73.73 -17.64 -47.77
CA ASP A 3 -72.40 -17.41 -47.12
C ASP A 3 -72.67 -16.98 -45.68
N SER A 4 -72.27 -17.84 -44.77
CA SER A 4 -72.19 -17.51 -43.32
C SER A 4 -70.90 -16.83 -43.00
N GLN A 5 -70.90 -15.52 -42.90
CA GLN A 5 -69.81 -14.74 -42.32
C GLN A 5 -69.89 -14.87 -40.78
N SER A 6 -68.89 -15.58 -40.24
CA SER A 6 -68.67 -15.61 -38.79
C SER A 6 -68.01 -14.29 -38.34
N SER A 7 -68.74 -13.48 -37.64
CA SER A 7 -68.22 -12.29 -36.96
C SER A 7 -67.36 -12.72 -35.78
N GLY A 8 -66.04 -12.68 -35.97
CA GLY A 8 -65.06 -12.84 -34.88
C GLY A 8 -65.12 -11.64 -33.95
N SER A 9 -65.58 -11.83 -32.76
CA SER A 9 -65.60 -10.84 -31.70
C SER A 9 -64.22 -10.34 -31.33
N SER A 10 -63.91 -9.11 -31.59
CA SER A 10 -62.67 -8.45 -31.14
C SER A 10 -62.77 -8.05 -29.66
N GLU A 11 -62.70 -9.05 -28.77
CA GLU A 11 -62.43 -8.76 -27.37
C GLU A 11 -60.95 -8.90 -27.12
N ALA A 12 -60.19 -7.78 -27.01
CA ALA A 12 -59.05 -7.66 -26.11
C ALA A 12 -58.13 -6.44 -26.26
N PRO A 13 -58.48 -5.19 -26.19
CA PRO A 13 -57.46 -4.15 -26.07
C PRO A 13 -56.98 -3.92 -24.62
N ARG A 14 -57.84 -4.09 -23.60
CA ARG A 14 -57.52 -3.76 -22.20
C ARG A 14 -56.65 -4.80 -21.50
N ARG A 15 -56.97 -6.08 -21.64
CA ARG A 15 -56.17 -7.18 -21.03
C ARG A 15 -54.74 -7.24 -21.59
N ASN A 16 -54.60 -7.05 -22.88
CA ASN A 16 -53.29 -7.02 -23.53
C ASN A 16 -52.47 -5.80 -23.15
N PHE A 17 -53.11 -4.67 -22.84
CA PHE A 17 -52.41 -3.49 -22.34
C PHE A 17 -51.79 -3.74 -20.97
N PHE A 18 -52.53 -4.29 -20.00
CA PHE A 18 -52.02 -4.59 -18.68
C PHE A 18 -50.88 -5.66 -18.70
N VAL A 19 -51.04 -6.67 -19.51
CA VAL A 19 -50.00 -7.71 -19.68
C VAL A 19 -48.74 -7.08 -20.27
N ARG A 20 -48.84 -6.25 -21.31
CA ARG A 20 -47.68 -5.56 -21.91
C ARG A 20 -47.03 -4.58 -20.95
N ALA A 21 -47.81 -3.82 -20.21
CA ALA A 21 -47.32 -2.90 -19.21
C ALA A 21 -46.60 -3.63 -18.08
N PHE A 22 -47.15 -4.75 -17.58
CA PHE A 22 -46.55 -5.56 -16.55
C PHE A 22 -45.22 -6.21 -17.04
N THR A 23 -45.22 -6.79 -18.23
CA THR A 23 -44.00 -7.40 -18.79
C THR A 23 -42.92 -6.35 -19.06
N ALA A 24 -43.30 -5.15 -19.52
CA ALA A 24 -42.35 -4.04 -19.70
C ALA A 24 -41.75 -3.58 -18.34
N ALA A 25 -42.60 -3.41 -17.32
CA ALA A 25 -42.15 -3.03 -15.99
C ALA A 25 -41.25 -4.09 -15.35
N LEU A 26 -41.61 -5.39 -15.47
CA LEU A 26 -40.80 -6.49 -14.98
C LEU A 26 -39.46 -6.58 -15.72
N GLY A 27 -39.47 -6.44 -17.04
CA GLY A 27 -38.25 -6.43 -17.86
C GLY A 27 -37.33 -5.24 -17.52
N ALA A 28 -37.91 -4.06 -17.31
CA ALA A 28 -37.17 -2.88 -16.87
C ALA A 28 -36.57 -3.09 -15.49
N PHE A 29 -37.32 -3.65 -14.54
CA PHE A 29 -36.81 -3.95 -13.20
C PHE A 29 -35.65 -4.97 -13.23
N LEU A 30 -35.85 -6.09 -13.95
CA LEU A 30 -34.83 -7.14 -14.08
C LEU A 30 -33.57 -6.68 -14.82
N GLY A 31 -33.68 -5.69 -15.70
CA GLY A 31 -32.54 -5.13 -16.42
C GLY A 31 -31.88 -3.94 -15.70
N LEU A 32 -32.67 -2.98 -15.22
CA LEU A 32 -32.13 -1.75 -14.62
C LEU A 32 -31.52 -1.97 -13.25
N VAL A 33 -32.07 -2.87 -12.42
CA VAL A 33 -31.53 -3.10 -11.07
C VAL A 33 -30.12 -3.68 -11.13
N PRO A 34 -29.84 -4.77 -11.86
CA PRO A 34 -28.46 -5.25 -12.00
C PRO A 34 -27.54 -4.24 -12.68
N ALA A 35 -28.01 -3.51 -13.69
CA ALA A 35 -27.22 -2.48 -14.36
C ALA A 35 -26.83 -1.35 -13.39
N MET A 36 -27.76 -0.89 -12.54
CA MET A 36 -27.49 0.11 -11.50
C MET A 36 -26.44 -0.39 -10.50
N PHE A 37 -26.58 -1.61 -9.98
CA PHE A 37 -25.58 -2.19 -9.09
C PHE A 37 -24.23 -2.36 -9.79
N GLY A 38 -24.21 -2.81 -11.03
CA GLY A 38 -22.98 -2.92 -11.82
C GLY A 38 -22.28 -1.56 -11.98
N LEU A 39 -23.02 -0.50 -12.27
CA LEU A 39 -22.47 0.86 -12.35
C LEU A 39 -21.96 1.35 -10.99
N LEU A 40 -22.69 1.10 -9.90
CA LEU A 40 -22.24 1.47 -8.55
C LEU A 40 -20.92 0.78 -8.20
N PHE A 41 -20.79 -0.52 -8.47
CA PHE A 41 -19.53 -1.25 -8.25
C PHE A 41 -18.41 -0.77 -9.18
N PHE A 42 -18.73 -0.48 -10.44
CA PHE A 42 -17.74 0.01 -11.41
C PHE A 42 -17.17 1.37 -11.00
N PHE A 43 -18.01 2.28 -10.50
CA PHE A 43 -17.58 3.61 -10.08
C PHE A 43 -17.16 3.68 -8.61
N ASP A 44 -17.35 2.63 -7.80
CA ASP A 44 -16.96 2.61 -6.39
C ASP A 44 -15.48 3.00 -6.15
N PRO A 45 -14.48 2.50 -6.92
CA PRO A 45 -13.09 2.89 -6.75
C PRO A 45 -12.83 4.39 -7.01
N LEU A 46 -13.61 5.01 -7.89
CA LEU A 46 -13.49 6.44 -8.21
C LEU A 46 -14.18 7.32 -7.17
N LEU A 47 -15.28 6.83 -6.58
CA LEU A 47 -16.08 7.55 -5.59
C LEU A 47 -15.49 7.42 -4.17
N ARG A 48 -14.85 6.31 -3.86
CA ARG A 48 -14.09 6.15 -2.62
C ARG A 48 -12.80 6.94 -2.74
N LYS A 49 -12.84 8.22 -2.37
CA LYS A 49 -11.61 8.97 -2.10
C LYS A 49 -10.79 8.14 -1.13
N ARG A 50 -9.61 7.64 -1.57
CA ARG A 50 -8.61 7.07 -0.67
C ARG A 50 -8.42 8.09 0.45
N LYS A 51 -8.94 7.82 1.63
CA LYS A 51 -8.59 8.57 2.82
C LYS A 51 -7.13 8.23 3.13
N LYS A 52 -6.22 8.99 2.51
CA LYS A 52 -4.82 8.99 2.90
C LYS A 52 -4.79 9.31 4.39
N GLY A 53 -4.48 8.32 5.23
CA GLY A 53 -3.97 8.56 6.58
C GLY A 53 -4.95 8.98 7.67
N SER A 54 -6.25 8.66 7.62
CA SER A 54 -7.14 8.90 8.75
C SER A 54 -8.00 7.68 9.05
N ALA A 55 -7.37 6.56 9.27
CA ALA A 55 -8.01 5.39 9.84
C ALA A 55 -7.44 5.14 11.23
N GLY A 56 -8.13 5.73 12.21
CA GLY A 56 -8.24 5.13 13.52
C GLY A 56 -7.05 5.29 14.47
N ALA A 57 -7.03 6.40 15.17
CA ALA A 57 -6.53 6.45 16.54
C ALA A 57 -7.29 5.46 17.46
N ALA A 58 -7.13 4.16 17.26
CA ALA A 58 -7.70 3.12 18.10
C ALA A 58 -6.93 1.79 18.09
N ALA A 59 -5.84 1.66 17.34
CA ALA A 59 -4.86 0.59 17.51
C ALA A 59 -3.59 1.26 18.02
N GLY A 60 -3.25 1.05 19.30
CA GLY A 60 -2.23 1.75 20.07
C GLY A 60 -1.06 2.29 19.27
N GLU A 61 -0.97 3.59 19.19
CA GLU A 61 0.21 4.46 19.00
C GLU A 61 1.43 3.93 18.20
N LYS A 62 1.23 3.11 17.17
CA LYS A 62 2.35 2.64 16.36
C LYS A 62 2.74 3.62 15.25
N LYS A 63 1.82 4.49 14.82
CA LYS A 63 2.06 5.51 13.79
C LYS A 63 1.58 6.87 14.27
N ASP A 64 2.43 7.88 14.17
CA ASP A 64 2.07 9.24 14.53
C ASP A 64 1.36 9.99 13.38
N ALA A 65 0.91 11.24 13.67
CA ALA A 65 0.22 12.08 12.70
C ALA A 65 1.10 12.50 11.51
N GLU A 66 2.43 12.41 11.64
CA GLU A 66 3.41 12.77 10.62
C GLU A 66 3.82 11.56 9.78
N GLY A 67 3.28 10.37 10.09
CA GLY A 67 3.52 9.13 9.34
C GLY A 67 4.73 8.33 9.82
N PHE A 68 5.30 8.65 11.00
CA PHE A 68 6.36 7.85 11.59
C PHE A 68 5.78 6.62 12.29
N THR A 69 6.35 5.47 12.03
CA THR A 69 6.01 4.19 12.66
C THR A 69 7.01 3.89 13.77
N ARG A 70 6.52 3.49 14.94
CA ARG A 70 7.38 3.12 16.06
C ARG A 70 8.02 1.76 15.79
N LEU A 71 9.33 1.70 15.94
CA LEU A 71 10.07 0.44 16.02
C LEU A 71 10.06 -0.04 17.48
N ASP A 72 9.94 -1.36 17.66
CA ASP A 72 9.97 -1.96 19.00
C ASP A 72 11.42 -2.04 19.54
N VAL A 73 12.12 -0.89 19.51
CA VAL A 73 13.54 -0.79 19.92
C VAL A 73 13.81 0.58 20.56
N LYS A 74 14.67 0.57 21.57
CA LYS A 74 15.19 1.78 22.22
C LYS A 74 16.62 2.06 21.78
N LEU A 75 17.08 3.30 21.97
CA LEU A 75 18.41 3.72 21.61
C LEU A 75 19.53 2.92 22.33
N ASP A 76 19.30 2.59 23.58
CA ASP A 76 20.23 1.80 24.42
C ASP A 76 20.40 0.34 23.96
N THR A 77 19.44 -0.15 23.18
CA THR A 77 19.49 -1.50 22.58
C THR A 77 20.36 -1.56 21.35
N LEU A 78 20.57 -0.41 20.68
CA LEU A 78 21.45 -0.35 19.49
C LEU A 78 22.92 -0.42 19.93
N PRO A 79 23.75 -1.19 19.20
CA PRO A 79 25.19 -1.27 19.45
C PRO A 79 25.84 0.12 19.39
N SER A 80 26.62 0.45 20.44
CA SER A 80 27.33 1.73 20.53
C SER A 80 28.51 1.82 19.55
N ASP A 81 28.94 0.69 18.98
CA ASP A 81 29.97 0.64 17.96
C ASP A 81 29.49 0.97 16.55
N GLY A 82 28.21 1.34 16.42
CA GLY A 82 27.59 1.68 15.15
C GLY A 82 27.22 0.49 14.27
N THR A 83 27.30 -0.73 14.76
CA THR A 83 26.87 -1.92 14.02
C THR A 83 25.39 -1.84 13.71
N PRO A 84 24.97 -1.93 12.43
CA PRO A 84 23.58 -1.89 12.03
C PRO A 84 22.78 -3.11 12.51
N MET A 85 21.52 -2.90 12.86
CA MET A 85 20.54 -3.94 13.15
C MET A 85 19.33 -3.82 12.24
N ALA A 86 18.78 -4.96 11.80
CA ALA A 86 17.57 -4.98 10.97
C ALA A 86 16.32 -5.01 11.84
N PHE A 87 15.35 -4.14 11.54
CA PHE A 87 14.05 -4.10 12.23
C PHE A 87 12.91 -4.17 11.22
N LYS A 88 11.90 -4.95 11.56
CA LYS A 88 10.67 -5.05 10.80
C LYS A 88 9.80 -3.83 11.10
N VAL A 89 9.34 -3.18 10.04
CA VAL A 89 8.34 -2.13 10.15
C VAL A 89 6.96 -2.76 9.99
N ARG A 90 6.09 -2.51 10.95
CA ARG A 90 4.72 -3.03 10.96
C ARG A 90 3.74 -1.87 10.90
N ASP A 91 2.78 -1.97 9.99
CA ASP A 91 1.74 -0.96 9.79
C ASP A 91 0.43 -1.63 9.33
N ASP A 92 -0.62 -0.86 9.29
CA ASP A 92 -1.87 -1.28 8.69
C ASP A 92 -1.78 -1.15 7.17
N LYS A 93 -2.03 -2.25 6.47
CA LYS A 93 -2.02 -2.28 4.99
C LYS A 93 -3.42 -2.39 4.44
N TYR A 94 -3.76 -1.48 3.54
CA TYR A 94 -4.99 -1.54 2.75
C TYR A 94 -4.71 -2.19 1.40
N ASP A 95 -5.49 -3.20 1.07
CA ASP A 95 -5.48 -3.84 -0.24
C ASP A 95 -6.90 -3.80 -0.81
N ALA A 96 -7.10 -3.00 -1.84
CA ALA A 96 -8.41 -2.76 -2.47
C ALA A 96 -9.53 -2.52 -1.44
N TRP A 97 -10.09 -3.58 -0.87
CA TRP A 97 -11.22 -3.54 0.07
C TRP A 97 -10.89 -4.08 1.47
N ASN A 98 -9.71 -4.66 1.65
CA ASN A 98 -9.32 -5.30 2.89
C ASN A 98 -8.35 -4.43 3.68
N LEU A 99 -8.56 -4.36 5.00
CA LEU A 99 -7.62 -3.82 5.96
C LEU A 99 -6.90 -4.96 6.66
N TYR A 100 -5.62 -5.08 6.43
CA TYR A 100 -4.73 -5.98 7.16
C TYR A 100 -4.06 -5.17 8.27
N LYS A 101 -4.40 -5.49 9.51
CA LYS A 101 -3.86 -4.77 10.67
C LYS A 101 -2.53 -5.35 11.09
N ASP A 102 -1.60 -4.45 11.46
CA ASP A 102 -0.31 -4.79 12.05
C ASP A 102 0.47 -5.85 11.25
N VAL A 103 0.56 -5.68 9.94
CA VAL A 103 1.35 -6.55 9.08
C VAL A 103 2.74 -5.98 8.85
N GLU A 104 3.71 -6.83 8.55
CA GLU A 104 5.03 -6.42 8.12
C GLU A 104 4.92 -5.75 6.74
N VAL A 105 5.25 -4.45 6.68
CA VAL A 105 5.24 -3.66 5.44
C VAL A 105 6.63 -3.50 4.86
N GLY A 106 7.67 -3.79 5.64
CA GLY A 106 9.06 -3.80 5.18
C GLY A 106 10.05 -3.98 6.32
N THR A 107 11.32 -3.86 5.97
CA THR A 107 12.44 -3.96 6.91
C THR A 107 13.35 -2.75 6.72
N VAL A 108 14.01 -2.32 7.78
CA VAL A 108 14.96 -1.21 7.77
C VAL A 108 16.23 -1.60 8.51
N TRP A 109 17.37 -1.12 8.02
CA TRP A 109 18.61 -1.12 8.76
C TRP A 109 18.66 0.12 9.63
N VAL A 110 18.89 -0.07 10.94
CA VAL A 110 19.01 1.03 11.90
C VAL A 110 20.37 0.92 12.59
N ARG A 111 21.08 2.03 12.68
CA ARG A 111 22.36 2.12 13.40
C ARG A 111 22.42 3.38 14.25
N ARG A 112 23.19 3.31 15.33
CA ARG A 112 23.58 4.46 16.15
C ARG A 112 24.85 5.07 15.58
N THR A 113 24.91 6.38 15.45
CA THR A 113 26.11 7.10 15.05
C THR A 113 27.01 7.40 16.26
N ALA A 114 28.22 7.88 16.01
CA ALA A 114 29.14 8.28 17.08
C ALA A 114 28.61 9.43 17.95
N ASP A 115 27.74 10.27 17.40
CA ASP A 115 27.12 11.40 18.08
C ASP A 115 25.78 11.02 18.78
N ASP A 116 25.55 9.73 18.99
CA ASP A 116 24.33 9.19 19.57
C ASP A 116 23.04 9.48 18.79
N ASP A 117 23.17 9.86 17.53
CA ASP A 117 22.05 9.99 16.62
C ASP A 117 21.70 8.66 15.98
N VAL A 118 20.52 8.55 15.38
CA VAL A 118 20.00 7.34 14.75
C VAL A 118 19.86 7.55 13.25
N VAL A 119 20.41 6.65 12.48
CA VAL A 119 20.26 6.60 11.02
C VAL A 119 19.55 5.32 10.64
N ALA A 120 18.55 5.44 9.76
CA ALA A 120 17.83 4.33 9.19
C ALA A 120 17.94 4.31 7.67
N PHE A 121 18.11 3.12 7.10
CA PHE A 121 18.13 2.87 5.67
C PHE A 121 17.09 1.84 5.27
N SER A 122 16.49 2.03 4.10
CA SER A 122 15.70 0.97 3.46
C SER A 122 16.57 -0.24 3.18
N THR A 123 16.03 -1.44 3.39
CA THR A 123 16.71 -2.69 2.98
C THR A 123 16.58 -2.95 1.49
N ILE A 124 15.89 -2.09 0.74
CA ILE A 124 15.64 -2.24 -0.69
C ILE A 124 16.79 -1.62 -1.46
N CYS A 125 17.45 -2.41 -2.30
CA CYS A 125 18.57 -1.95 -3.13
C CYS A 125 18.11 -0.94 -4.19
N PRO A 126 18.70 0.25 -4.23
CA PRO A 126 18.34 1.28 -5.21
C PRO A 126 18.68 0.91 -6.65
N HIS A 127 19.40 -0.19 -6.88
CA HIS A 127 19.68 -0.69 -8.23
C HIS A 127 18.42 -1.28 -8.89
N LEU A 128 17.92 -2.41 -8.40
CA LEU A 128 16.76 -3.14 -8.96
C LEU A 128 15.85 -3.74 -7.88
N GLY A 129 15.88 -3.23 -6.65
CA GLY A 129 14.90 -3.60 -5.62
C GLY A 129 15.18 -4.89 -4.85
N CYS A 130 16.34 -5.55 -5.03
CA CYS A 130 16.70 -6.70 -4.21
C CYS A 130 16.98 -6.30 -2.75
N ALA A 131 16.98 -7.26 -1.83
CA ALA A 131 17.36 -7.01 -0.46
C ALA A 131 18.86 -6.69 -0.33
N VAL A 132 19.18 -5.77 0.57
CA VAL A 132 20.55 -5.42 0.97
C VAL A 132 20.81 -6.00 2.33
N ASP A 133 21.89 -6.77 2.47
CA ASP A 133 22.34 -7.38 3.71
C ASP A 133 23.55 -6.64 4.30
N PHE A 134 23.69 -6.67 5.63
CA PHE A 134 24.89 -6.19 6.30
C PHE A 134 25.90 -7.29 6.47
N ARG A 135 27.15 -7.03 6.07
CA ARG A 135 28.29 -7.96 6.24
C ARG A 135 29.18 -7.50 7.38
N ALA A 136 28.99 -8.09 8.55
CA ALA A 136 29.75 -7.72 9.76
C ALA A 136 31.26 -7.79 9.59
N GLY A 137 31.80 -8.81 8.88
CA GLY A 137 33.22 -8.98 8.65
C GLY A 137 33.87 -7.92 7.77
N ARG A 138 33.08 -7.20 6.95
CA ARG A 138 33.54 -6.11 6.09
C ARG A 138 33.04 -4.74 6.55
N LYS A 139 32.12 -4.72 7.49
CA LYS A 139 31.41 -3.51 7.96
C LYS A 139 30.81 -2.71 6.82
N ASP A 140 30.15 -3.41 5.88
CA ASP A 140 29.52 -2.81 4.72
C ASP A 140 28.12 -3.42 4.46
N PHE A 141 27.31 -2.72 3.69
CA PHE A 141 26.05 -3.25 3.17
C PHE A 141 26.26 -3.81 1.77
N PHE A 142 25.62 -4.92 1.48
CA PHE A 142 25.84 -5.64 0.23
C PHE A 142 24.55 -6.22 -0.33
N CYS A 143 24.31 -6.00 -1.61
CA CYS A 143 23.23 -6.62 -2.36
C CYS A 143 23.78 -7.76 -3.21
N PRO A 144 23.40 -9.02 -2.97
CA PRO A 144 23.98 -10.18 -3.66
C PRO A 144 23.54 -10.31 -5.13
N CYS A 145 22.43 -9.64 -5.53
CA CYS A 145 21.88 -9.79 -6.88
C CYS A 145 22.85 -9.33 -7.97
N HIS A 146 23.43 -8.15 -7.83
CA HIS A 146 24.37 -7.58 -8.81
C HIS A 146 25.60 -6.97 -8.14
N THR A 147 25.88 -7.39 -6.90
CA THR A 147 27.08 -6.98 -6.13
C THR A 147 27.15 -5.47 -5.82
N SER A 148 26.01 -4.78 -5.71
CA SER A 148 26.00 -3.42 -5.19
C SER A 148 26.54 -3.40 -3.76
N ALA A 149 27.46 -2.49 -3.45
CA ALA A 149 28.07 -2.36 -2.14
C ALA A 149 27.95 -0.92 -1.63
N PHE A 150 27.72 -0.78 -0.32
CA PHE A 150 27.55 0.51 0.33
C PHE A 150 28.29 0.50 1.67
N ASP A 151 28.81 1.64 2.06
CA ASP A 151 29.46 1.82 3.35
C ASP A 151 28.43 1.96 4.51
N LEU A 152 28.91 2.20 5.72
CA LEU A 152 28.05 2.39 6.90
C LEU A 152 27.21 3.66 6.84
N GLU A 153 27.60 4.62 6.05
CA GLU A 153 26.88 5.87 5.80
C GLU A 153 25.81 5.71 4.71
N GLY A 154 25.75 4.52 4.07
CA GLY A 154 24.85 4.19 2.98
C GLY A 154 25.33 4.68 1.62
N GLU A 155 26.54 5.24 1.54
CA GLU A 155 27.12 5.72 0.29
C GLU A 155 27.59 4.54 -0.58
N ARG A 156 27.47 4.65 -1.88
CA ARG A 156 27.86 3.59 -2.81
C ARG A 156 29.40 3.41 -2.85
N MET A 157 29.81 2.18 -2.76
CA MET A 157 31.24 1.79 -2.87
C MET A 157 31.64 1.34 -4.27
N ASN A 158 30.65 1.18 -5.18
CA ASN A 158 30.89 0.83 -6.59
C ASN A 158 29.84 1.50 -7.50
N ASP A 159 30.04 1.40 -8.82
CA ASP A 159 29.20 2.08 -9.81
C ASP A 159 27.95 1.28 -10.26
N ILE A 160 27.65 0.16 -9.60
CA ILE A 160 26.51 -0.67 -9.93
C ILE A 160 25.19 0.00 -9.52
N PRO A 161 25.00 0.46 -8.26
CA PRO A 161 23.79 1.17 -7.92
C PRO A 161 23.84 2.62 -8.42
N PRO A 162 22.71 3.19 -8.86
CA PRO A 162 22.67 4.56 -9.38
C PRO A 162 22.85 5.62 -8.30
N ARG A 163 22.57 5.28 -7.02
CA ARG A 163 22.69 6.13 -5.83
C ARG A 163 23.06 5.30 -4.60
N GLY A 164 23.32 5.96 -3.49
CA GLY A 164 23.46 5.32 -2.16
C GLY A 164 22.18 4.66 -1.69
N MET A 165 22.22 4.00 -0.54
CA MET A 165 21.02 3.43 0.10
C MET A 165 20.00 4.52 0.43
N ASP A 166 18.73 4.20 0.29
CA ASP A 166 17.65 5.15 0.58
C ASP A 166 17.55 5.38 2.10
N ARG A 167 17.91 6.58 2.52
CA ARG A 167 17.82 7.02 3.92
C ARG A 167 16.39 7.37 4.27
N LEU A 168 15.94 6.90 5.42
CA LEU A 168 14.61 7.14 5.97
C LEU A 168 14.69 8.16 7.10
N ALA A 169 13.68 9.02 7.21
CA ALA A 169 13.60 9.96 8.33
C ALA A 169 13.37 9.20 9.64
N THR A 170 14.08 9.63 10.70
CA THR A 170 14.04 9.02 12.02
C THR A 170 13.69 10.06 13.09
N LYS A 171 13.07 9.62 14.17
CA LYS A 171 12.87 10.36 15.41
C LYS A 171 13.26 9.47 16.57
N VAL A 172 13.90 10.03 17.57
CA VAL A 172 14.21 9.36 18.83
C VAL A 172 13.42 10.01 19.94
N ASN A 173 12.75 9.19 20.73
CA ASN A 173 12.03 9.63 21.93
C ASN A 173 12.43 8.73 23.09
N ASP A 174 12.93 9.32 24.16
CA ASP A 174 13.46 8.59 25.34
C ASP A 174 12.43 7.66 26.00
N GLN A 175 11.15 8.02 25.90
CA GLN A 175 10.07 7.22 26.50
C GLN A 175 9.53 6.14 25.56
N THR A 176 9.42 6.44 24.26
CA THR A 176 8.74 5.57 23.29
C THR A 176 9.68 4.83 22.36
N GLY A 177 10.97 5.22 22.33
CA GLY A 177 11.99 4.57 21.49
C GLY A 177 12.19 5.23 20.12
N ILE A 178 12.60 4.44 19.16
CA ILE A 178 12.97 4.89 17.81
C ILE A 178 11.74 4.81 16.89
N TRP A 179 11.55 5.86 16.10
CA TRP A 179 10.50 5.99 15.11
C TRP A 179 11.11 6.18 13.73
N VAL A 180 10.55 5.56 12.71
CA VAL A 180 10.98 5.66 11.32
C VAL A 180 9.81 6.03 10.42
N LYS A 181 10.01 6.95 9.50
CA LYS A 181 9.07 7.21 8.43
C LYS A 181 9.38 6.24 7.29
N TYR A 182 8.65 5.14 7.27
CA TYR A 182 8.87 4.11 6.24
C TYR A 182 8.26 4.56 4.92
N GLU A 183 9.12 4.66 3.92
CA GLU A 183 8.77 5.02 2.55
C GLU A 183 9.49 4.07 1.59
N THR A 184 8.87 3.75 0.47
CA THR A 184 9.48 2.99 -0.62
C THR A 184 9.86 3.92 -1.75
N PHE A 185 10.93 3.58 -2.49
CA PHE A 185 11.48 4.46 -3.52
C PHE A 185 11.66 3.71 -4.84
N LEU A 186 11.53 4.44 -5.95
CA LEU A 186 11.76 3.89 -7.28
C LEU A 186 13.22 3.42 -7.42
N ALA A 187 13.42 2.14 -7.75
CA ALA A 187 14.72 1.61 -8.08
C ALA A 187 15.18 2.04 -9.50
N GLY A 188 16.48 1.95 -9.79
CA GLY A 188 17.06 2.27 -11.10
C GLY A 188 17.13 3.77 -11.41
N ARG A 189 16.88 4.65 -10.44
CA ARG A 189 16.94 6.11 -10.59
C ARG A 189 18.08 6.70 -9.79
N LYS A 190 18.67 7.80 -10.28
CA LYS A 190 19.70 8.55 -9.52
C LYS A 190 19.09 9.33 -8.37
N GLU A 191 17.88 9.86 -8.58
CA GLU A 191 17.13 10.60 -7.58
C GLU A 191 16.35 9.65 -6.67
N GLN A 192 16.24 9.99 -5.40
CA GLN A 192 15.39 9.30 -4.43
C GLN A 192 13.94 9.78 -4.60
N ILE A 193 13.15 9.03 -5.36
CA ILE A 193 11.75 9.35 -5.65
C ILE A 193 10.87 8.37 -4.89
N ALA A 194 10.11 8.88 -3.91
CA ALA A 194 9.16 8.06 -3.17
C ALA A 194 8.04 7.54 -4.08
N THR A 195 7.62 6.30 -3.85
CA THR A 195 6.45 5.72 -4.51
C THR A 195 5.20 6.05 -3.70
N ASP A 196 4.16 6.53 -4.37
CA ASP A 196 2.83 6.68 -3.77
C ASP A 196 2.16 5.30 -3.67
N GLU A 197 2.35 4.57 -2.55
CA GLU A 197 1.57 3.37 -2.22
C GLU A 197 0.38 3.68 -1.31
#